data_8ad81726d840bea51cf3b078ee519989
#
_entry.id   8ad81726d840bea51cf3b078ee519989
#
_cell.length_a   1.000
_cell.length_b   1.000
_cell.length_c   1.000
_cell.angle_alpha   90.00
_cell.angle_beta   90.00
_cell.angle_gamma   90.00
#
_symmetry.space_group_name_H-M   'P 1'
#
loop_
_entity.id
_entity.type
_entity.pdbx_description
1 polymer ?
#
loop_
_entity_poly.entity_id
_entity_poly.type
_entity_poly.pdbx_seq_one_letter_code
_entity_poly.pdbx_strand_id
1 'polypeptide(L)'
;MDMLNENASLLTLTYHGSRQVIEGYNVMGVAKAALEASVRYLAENLGKDDMRVNAISAGPIKTLSAKGIKDFGSILTVVEEKAPLHQNVTTTQVGDVASFLLSNMSSCVTGQTIYADNGFSIMGI
;
A
#
# COMPACT_ATOMS: atom_id res chain seq x y z
N MET A 1 -20.74 -13.35 -2.30
CA MET A 1 -20.07 -13.24 -1.00
C MET A 1 -19.84 -14.58 -0.31
N ASP A 2 -20.30 -15.65 -0.90
CA ASP A 2 -20.26 -17.02 -0.32
C ASP A 2 -18.85 -17.63 -0.18
N MET A 3 -17.80 -16.89 -0.61
CA MET A 3 -16.42 -17.35 -0.56
C MET A 3 -15.59 -16.68 0.54
N LEU A 4 -16.14 -15.72 1.28
CA LEU A 4 -15.45 -15.04 2.36
C LEU A 4 -15.85 -15.64 3.71
N ASN A 5 -14.86 -15.84 4.57
CA ASN A 5 -15.12 -16.27 5.95
C ASN A 5 -15.76 -15.13 6.75
N GLU A 6 -16.48 -15.49 7.80
CA GLU A 6 -16.94 -14.52 8.80
C GLU A 6 -15.72 -13.77 9.39
N ASN A 7 -15.88 -12.47 9.64
CA ASN A 7 -14.83 -11.58 10.15
C ASN A 7 -13.56 -11.53 9.27
N ALA A 8 -13.69 -11.76 7.97
CA ALA A 8 -12.55 -11.72 7.05
C ALA A 8 -11.85 -10.35 7.05
N SER A 9 -10.53 -10.38 6.92
CA SER A 9 -9.72 -9.18 6.67
C SER A 9 -9.13 -9.25 5.27
N LEU A 10 -9.50 -8.28 4.44
CA LEU A 10 -9.02 -8.16 3.06
C LEU A 10 -7.93 -7.10 2.99
N LEU A 11 -6.90 -7.39 2.23
CA LEU A 11 -5.75 -6.51 2.07
C LEU A 11 -5.35 -6.42 0.59
N THR A 12 -5.01 -5.20 0.16
CA THR A 12 -4.42 -4.97 -1.15
C THR A 12 -3.14 -4.13 -1.04
N LEU A 13 -2.36 -4.12 -2.11
CA LEU A 13 -1.15 -3.32 -2.20
C LEU A 13 -1.36 -2.16 -3.19
N THR A 14 -1.07 -0.97 -2.71
CA THR A 14 -1.06 0.26 -3.51
C THR A 14 0.32 0.91 -3.50
N TYR A 15 0.43 2.08 -4.12
CA TYR A 15 1.68 2.81 -4.21
C TYR A 15 1.42 4.32 -4.15
N HIS A 16 2.39 5.05 -3.65
CA HIS A 16 2.37 6.50 -3.46
C HIS A 16 1.97 7.31 -4.70
N GLY A 17 2.21 6.77 -5.89
CA GLY A 17 1.75 7.35 -7.17
C GLY A 17 0.23 7.48 -7.31
N SER A 18 -0.57 6.91 -6.40
CA SER A 18 -2.01 7.15 -6.30
C SER A 18 -2.36 8.58 -5.87
N ARG A 19 -1.48 9.23 -5.13
CA ARG A 19 -1.69 10.56 -4.52
C ARG A 19 -0.76 11.63 -5.05
N GLN A 20 0.44 11.26 -5.47
CA GLN A 20 1.43 12.17 -6.03
C GLN A 20 1.89 11.69 -7.40
N VAL A 21 2.24 12.64 -8.26
CA VAL A 21 2.77 12.31 -9.58
C VAL A 21 4.17 11.73 -9.42
N ILE A 22 4.34 10.52 -9.90
CA ILE A 22 5.63 9.86 -10.02
C ILE A 22 5.96 9.78 -11.52
N GLU A 23 7.09 10.36 -11.91
CA GLU A 23 7.51 10.36 -13.30
C GLU A 23 7.59 8.93 -13.86
N GLY A 24 6.99 8.73 -15.03
CA GLY A 24 6.95 7.41 -15.67
C GLY A 24 5.91 6.43 -15.13
N TYR A 25 5.21 6.76 -14.04
CA TYR A 25 4.18 5.86 -13.47
C TYR A 25 2.84 5.97 -14.20
N ASN A 26 2.49 7.16 -14.70
CA ASN A 26 1.36 7.45 -15.61
C ASN A 26 0.02 6.81 -15.18
N VAL A 27 -0.59 6.04 -16.09
CA VAL A 27 -1.89 5.38 -15.86
C VAL A 27 -1.92 4.46 -14.63
N MET A 28 -0.78 3.94 -14.20
CA MET A 28 -0.70 3.14 -12.98
C MET A 28 -1.05 3.94 -11.74
N GLY A 29 -0.70 5.24 -11.71
CA GLY A 29 -1.12 6.14 -10.63
C GLY A 29 -2.64 6.28 -10.56
N VAL A 30 -3.30 6.43 -11.71
CA VAL A 30 -4.77 6.48 -11.81
C VAL A 30 -5.39 5.16 -11.34
N ALA A 31 -4.84 4.03 -11.78
CA ALA A 31 -5.31 2.70 -11.36
C ALA A 31 -5.18 2.50 -9.84
N LYS A 32 -4.07 2.93 -9.24
CA LYS A 32 -3.87 2.86 -7.78
C LYS A 32 -4.79 3.79 -7.01
N ALA A 33 -5.10 4.97 -7.54
CA ALA A 33 -6.10 5.87 -6.95
C ALA A 33 -7.50 5.24 -6.96
N ALA A 34 -7.89 4.60 -8.04
CA ALA A 34 -9.15 3.85 -8.15
C ALA A 34 -9.18 2.66 -7.18
N LEU A 35 -8.07 1.94 -7.03
CA LEU A 35 -7.94 0.83 -6.06
C LEU A 35 -8.14 1.32 -4.62
N GLU A 36 -7.52 2.44 -4.24
CA GLU A 36 -7.68 3.03 -2.90
C GLU A 36 -9.11 3.53 -2.66
N ALA A 37 -9.78 4.06 -3.68
CA ALA A 37 -11.21 4.38 -3.59
C ALA A 37 -12.05 3.11 -3.36
N SER A 38 -11.77 2.03 -4.09
CA SER A 38 -12.45 0.74 -3.92
C SER A 38 -12.31 0.18 -2.51
N VAL A 39 -11.14 0.33 -1.88
CA VAL A 39 -10.92 -0.06 -0.47
C VAL A 39 -11.93 0.62 0.47
N ARG A 40 -12.14 1.93 0.31
CA ARG A 40 -13.08 2.67 1.15
C ARG A 40 -14.54 2.23 0.96
N TYR A 41 -14.97 2.09 -0.28
CA TYR A 41 -16.34 1.63 -0.58
C TYR A 41 -16.58 0.19 -0.16
N LEU A 42 -15.60 -0.69 -0.33
CA LEU A 42 -15.71 -2.07 0.15
C LEU A 42 -15.71 -2.16 1.68
N ALA A 43 -14.91 -1.33 2.36
CA ALA A 43 -14.91 -1.28 3.81
C ALA A 43 -16.28 -0.88 4.38
N GLU A 44 -16.96 0.09 3.77
CA GLU A 44 -18.31 0.48 4.13
C GLU A 44 -19.31 -0.65 3.87
N ASN A 45 -19.30 -1.23 2.67
CA ASN A 45 -20.23 -2.28 2.28
C ASN A 45 -20.09 -3.57 3.10
N LEU A 46 -18.87 -3.96 3.44
CA LEU A 46 -18.56 -5.21 4.13
C LEU A 46 -18.54 -5.07 5.66
N GLY A 47 -18.45 -3.84 6.16
CA GLY A 47 -18.38 -3.58 7.59
C GLY A 47 -19.58 -4.07 8.38
N LYS A 48 -20.78 -4.11 7.77
CA LYS A 48 -21.99 -4.69 8.36
C LYS A 48 -21.88 -6.20 8.65
N ASP A 49 -20.97 -6.89 7.98
CA ASP A 49 -20.68 -8.31 8.14
C ASP A 49 -19.37 -8.51 8.94
N ASP A 50 -18.96 -7.51 9.72
CA ASP A 50 -17.73 -7.48 10.53
C ASP A 50 -16.42 -7.72 9.73
N MET A 51 -16.46 -7.50 8.42
CA MET A 51 -15.29 -7.65 7.55
C MET A 51 -14.54 -6.34 7.42
N ARG A 52 -13.23 -6.43 7.30
CA ARG A 52 -12.33 -5.27 7.17
C ARG A 52 -11.63 -5.28 5.82
N VAL A 53 -11.41 -4.08 5.26
CA VAL A 53 -10.72 -3.93 3.97
C VAL A 53 -9.72 -2.79 4.09
N ASN A 54 -8.45 -3.07 3.87
CA ASN A 54 -7.37 -2.09 3.95
C ASN A 54 -6.40 -2.21 2.78
N ALA A 55 -5.56 -1.21 2.63
CA ALA A 55 -4.46 -1.20 1.69
C ALA A 55 -3.13 -0.90 2.40
N ILE A 56 -2.04 -1.43 1.88
CA ILE A 56 -0.68 -1.00 2.22
C ILE A 56 -0.12 -0.24 1.02
N SER A 57 0.29 1.01 1.25
CA SER A 57 1.13 1.75 0.31
C SER A 57 2.58 1.48 0.67
N ALA A 58 3.16 0.49 0.02
CA ALA A 58 4.55 0.12 0.24
C ALA A 58 5.50 1.08 -0.49
N GLY A 59 6.67 1.31 0.08
CA GLY A 59 7.78 1.93 -0.62
C GLY A 59 8.24 1.05 -1.81
N PRO A 60 9.09 1.58 -2.68
CA PRO A 60 9.56 0.83 -3.84
C PRO A 60 10.35 -0.41 -3.41
N ILE A 61 9.94 -1.56 -3.93
CA ILE A 61 10.58 -2.86 -3.72
C ILE A 61 10.96 -3.45 -5.06
N LYS A 62 12.17 -3.97 -5.17
CA LYS A 62 12.67 -4.59 -6.39
C LYS A 62 11.95 -5.92 -6.66
N THR A 63 10.89 -5.88 -7.44
CA THR A 63 10.09 -7.03 -7.86
C THR A 63 10.15 -7.22 -9.38
N LEU A 64 9.62 -8.33 -9.88
CA LEU A 64 9.46 -8.54 -11.34
C LEU A 64 8.61 -7.44 -11.99
N SER A 65 7.52 -7.03 -11.32
CA SER A 65 6.66 -5.93 -11.80
C SER A 65 7.40 -4.59 -11.84
N ALA A 66 8.28 -4.34 -10.87
CA ALA A 66 9.08 -3.13 -10.81
C ALA A 66 10.14 -3.03 -11.93
N LYS A 67 10.57 -4.16 -12.51
CA LYS A 67 11.50 -4.18 -13.65
C LYS A 67 10.94 -3.49 -14.90
N GLY A 68 9.62 -3.40 -15.04
CA GLY A 68 8.95 -2.68 -16.12
C GLY A 68 8.90 -1.16 -15.93
N ILE A 69 9.26 -0.64 -14.76
CA ILE A 69 9.29 0.78 -14.46
C ILE A 69 10.65 1.35 -14.89
N LYS A 70 10.60 2.32 -15.81
CA LYS A 70 11.81 3.04 -16.25
C LYS A 70 12.49 3.71 -15.05
N ASP A 71 13.82 3.63 -14.98
CA ASP A 71 14.65 4.26 -13.94
C ASP A 71 14.33 3.83 -12.50
N PHE A 72 13.82 2.61 -12.30
CA PHE A 72 13.48 2.09 -10.98
C PHE A 72 14.67 2.11 -9.99
N GLY A 73 15.89 1.89 -10.47
CA GLY A 73 17.12 1.96 -9.65
C GLY A 73 17.35 3.35 -9.07
N SER A 74 17.04 4.42 -9.81
CA SER A 74 17.16 5.79 -9.33
C SER A 74 16.13 6.12 -8.24
N ILE A 75 14.93 5.54 -8.32
CA ILE A 75 13.91 5.69 -7.27
C ILE A 75 14.40 5.11 -5.94
N LEU A 76 15.04 3.94 -5.96
CA LEU A 76 15.60 3.32 -4.76
C LEU A 76 16.68 4.21 -4.11
N THR A 77 17.56 4.81 -4.90
CA THR A 77 18.60 5.73 -4.42
C THR A 77 17.97 6.97 -3.78
N VAL A 78 16.98 7.58 -4.43
CA VAL A 78 16.27 8.75 -3.91
C VAL A 78 15.60 8.44 -2.57
N VAL A 79 14.99 7.26 -2.43
CA VAL A 79 14.37 6.85 -1.16
C VAL A 79 15.43 6.70 -0.05
N GLU A 80 16.57 6.08 -0.32
CA GLU A 80 17.66 5.95 0.66
C GLU A 80 18.20 7.30 1.12
N GLU A 81 18.28 8.27 0.21
CA GLU A 81 18.79 9.61 0.54
C GLU A 81 17.78 10.47 1.30
N LYS A 82 16.49 10.34 0.99
CA LYS A 82 15.46 11.30 1.40
C LYS A 82 14.43 10.79 2.38
N ALA A 83 14.21 9.49 2.46
CA ALA A 83 13.28 8.95 3.46
C ALA A 83 13.80 9.19 4.89
N PRO A 84 12.93 9.53 5.84
CA PRO A 84 13.32 9.74 7.23
C PRO A 84 14.17 8.64 7.86
N LEU A 85 13.93 7.37 7.50
CA LEU A 85 14.71 6.25 8.00
C LEU A 85 15.92 5.89 7.11
N HIS A 86 16.18 6.66 6.05
CA HIS A 86 17.34 6.52 5.15
C HIS A 86 17.59 5.10 4.65
N GLN A 87 16.51 4.36 4.32
CA GLN A 87 16.60 3.01 3.78
C GLN A 87 15.38 2.67 2.96
N ASN A 88 15.53 1.75 2.02
CA ASN A 88 14.40 1.13 1.32
C ASN A 88 13.71 0.10 2.21
N VAL A 89 12.39 -0.07 2.03
CA VAL A 89 11.66 -1.13 2.73
C VAL A 89 12.02 -2.49 2.18
N THR A 90 11.94 -3.51 3.03
CA THR A 90 12.07 -4.91 2.66
C THR A 90 10.71 -5.58 2.51
N THR A 91 10.66 -6.69 1.78
CA THR A 91 9.44 -7.51 1.68
C THR A 91 9.00 -8.03 3.05
N THR A 92 9.95 -8.35 3.94
CA THR A 92 9.66 -8.79 5.31
C THR A 92 8.96 -7.69 6.11
N GLN A 93 9.44 -6.46 6.04
CA GLN A 93 8.82 -5.33 6.76
C GLN A 93 7.40 -5.06 6.26
N VAL A 94 7.16 -5.13 4.95
CA VAL A 94 5.80 -5.01 4.39
C VAL A 94 4.93 -6.19 4.82
N GLY A 95 5.50 -7.40 4.87
CA GLY A 95 4.85 -8.61 5.38
C GLY A 95 4.43 -8.48 6.85
N ASP A 96 5.24 -7.86 7.70
CA ASP A 96 4.91 -7.60 9.11
C ASP A 96 3.69 -6.66 9.23
N VAL A 97 3.64 -5.59 8.45
CA VAL A 97 2.48 -4.69 8.38
C VAL A 97 1.24 -5.44 7.87
N ALA A 98 1.39 -6.28 6.86
CA ALA A 98 0.31 -7.13 6.34
C ALA A 98 -0.20 -8.09 7.42
N SER A 99 0.69 -8.73 8.17
CA SER A 99 0.33 -9.63 9.27
C SER A 99 -0.46 -8.92 10.35
N PHE A 100 -0.08 -7.70 10.72
CA PHE A 100 -0.85 -6.86 11.64
C PHE A 100 -2.26 -6.57 11.09
N LEU A 101 -2.38 -6.12 9.84
CA LEU A 101 -3.66 -5.75 9.23
C LEU A 101 -4.59 -6.95 9.02
N LEU A 102 -4.04 -8.14 8.79
CA LEU A 102 -4.81 -9.38 8.62
C LEU A 102 -5.17 -10.06 9.96
N SER A 103 -4.55 -9.64 11.06
CA SER A 103 -4.79 -10.20 12.40
C SER A 103 -5.88 -9.43 13.16
N ASN A 104 -6.30 -9.99 14.29
CA ASN A 104 -7.23 -9.33 15.22
C ASN A 104 -6.62 -8.12 15.94
N MET A 105 -5.30 -7.94 15.90
CA MET A 105 -4.63 -6.76 16.47
C MET A 105 -5.07 -5.47 15.80
N SER A 106 -5.56 -5.52 14.57
CA SER A 106 -6.08 -4.39 13.80
C SER A 106 -7.61 -4.38 13.71
N SER A 107 -8.30 -4.91 14.71
CA SER A 107 -9.77 -5.10 14.70
C SER A 107 -10.59 -3.82 14.50
N CYS A 108 -10.03 -2.66 14.81
CA CYS A 108 -10.67 -1.36 14.59
C CYS A 108 -10.15 -0.62 13.34
N VAL A 109 -9.34 -1.27 12.50
CA VAL A 109 -8.73 -0.66 11.30
C VAL A 109 -9.42 -1.18 10.06
N THR A 110 -10.17 -0.32 9.37
CA THR A 110 -10.79 -0.62 8.08
C THR A 110 -10.88 0.63 7.21
N GLY A 111 -10.91 0.48 5.90
CA GLY A 111 -10.98 1.58 4.94
C GLY A 111 -9.69 2.42 4.84
N GLN A 112 -8.58 1.94 5.40
CA GLN A 112 -7.34 2.70 5.50
C GLN A 112 -6.31 2.28 4.45
N THR A 113 -5.51 3.26 4.06
CA THR A 113 -4.25 3.03 3.34
C THR A 113 -3.11 3.30 4.31
N ILE A 114 -2.40 2.25 4.71
CA ILE A 114 -1.27 2.34 5.64
C ILE A 114 0.02 2.44 4.84
N TYR A 115 0.82 3.46 5.13
CA TYR A 115 2.12 3.64 4.48
C TYR A 115 3.19 2.83 5.19
N ALA A 116 3.86 1.97 4.42
CA ALA A 116 5.02 1.19 4.83
C ALA A 116 6.19 1.53 3.89
N ASP A 117 6.80 2.70 4.08
CA ASP A 117 7.73 3.31 3.14
C ASP A 117 8.89 4.07 3.80
N ASN A 118 9.17 3.77 5.06
CA ASN A 118 10.22 4.44 5.84
C ASN A 118 10.03 5.98 5.93
N GLY A 119 8.79 6.44 5.75
CA GLY A 119 8.43 7.86 5.84
C GLY A 119 8.62 8.64 4.53
N PHE A 120 8.99 8.00 3.44
CA PHE A 120 9.24 8.72 2.17
C PHE A 120 8.04 9.56 1.71
N SER A 121 6.83 9.05 1.87
CA SER A 121 5.60 9.73 1.41
C SER A 121 5.30 11.07 2.10
N ILE A 122 5.89 11.35 3.26
CA ILE A 122 5.69 12.63 3.95
C ILE A 122 6.67 13.71 3.48
N MET A 123 7.67 13.33 2.69
CA MET A 123 8.67 14.27 2.17
C MET A 123 8.09 15.08 1.02
N GLY A 124 8.32 16.39 1.02
CA GLY A 124 7.80 17.35 0.03
C GLY A 124 8.63 17.45 -1.25
N ILE A 125 9.02 16.34 -1.76
CA ILE A 125 9.89 16.27 -2.95
C ILE A 125 9.24 15.49 -4.08
#